data_16d71f5561b38d437a1b95e8cd69f85c
#
_entry.id   16d71f5561b38d437a1b95e8cd69f85c
#
_cell.length_a   1.000
_cell.length_b   1.000
_cell.length_c   1.000
_cell.angle_alpha   90.00
_cell.angle_beta   90.00
_cell.angle_gamma   90.00
#
_symmetry.space_group_name_H-M   'P 1'
#
loop_
_entity.id
_entity.type
_entity.pdbx_description
1 polymer ?
#
loop_
_entity_poly.entity_id
_entity_poly.type
_entity_poly.pdbx_seq_one_letter_code
_entity_poly.pdbx_strand_id
1 'polypeptide(L)'
;MVRWLFAGLVVASLAGPAVAQEDRRAPILDQLAACRAMTDPAQRLACYDTAAAALDSAERSGDVVVLDRTQVQEARRGLFGFSVPSLSMFGGAREGEEEEVDNVSYVVRSAREVRDGEWLFVMEDGSVWRQIDGRMWGRPRAGQPAVVRRASLGSFLMNVGEAPAIRVRREQ
;
A
#
# COMPACT_ATOMS: atom_id res chain seq x y z
N MET A 1 16.84 -69.91 1.57
CA MET A 1 15.59 -69.39 1.03
C MET A 1 15.07 -68.28 2.00
N VAL A 2 15.34 -67.03 1.71
CA VAL A 2 14.92 -65.89 2.57
C VAL A 2 13.92 -65.07 1.76
N ARG A 3 12.66 -64.98 2.23
CA ARG A 3 11.56 -64.20 1.63
C ARG A 3 11.53 -62.82 2.30
N TRP A 4 11.84 -61.80 1.53
CA TRP A 4 11.68 -60.40 1.92
C TRP A 4 10.24 -59.96 1.67
N LEU A 5 9.54 -59.58 2.73
CA LEU A 5 8.21 -58.96 2.67
C LEU A 5 8.42 -57.42 2.59
N PHE A 6 8.10 -56.82 1.46
CA PHE A 6 8.02 -55.38 1.31
C PHE A 6 6.67 -54.90 1.88
N ALA A 7 6.70 -54.21 3.00
CA ALA A 7 5.54 -53.49 3.54
C ALA A 7 5.44 -52.12 2.84
N GLY A 8 4.44 -51.96 1.97
CA GLY A 8 4.14 -50.71 1.30
C GLY A 8 3.49 -49.70 2.28
N LEU A 9 4.14 -48.60 2.50
CA LEU A 9 3.60 -47.47 3.28
C LEU A 9 2.70 -46.63 2.38
N VAL A 10 1.37 -46.71 2.56
CA VAL A 10 0.39 -45.83 1.89
C VAL A 10 0.34 -44.51 2.64
N VAL A 11 0.92 -43.47 2.07
CA VAL A 11 0.78 -42.09 2.57
C VAL A 11 -0.55 -41.52 2.06
N ALA A 12 -1.56 -41.45 2.90
CA ALA A 12 -2.82 -40.81 2.61
C ALA A 12 -2.62 -39.25 2.71
N SER A 13 -2.61 -38.59 1.56
CA SER A 13 -2.57 -37.12 1.47
C SER A 13 -3.92 -36.56 1.88
N LEU A 14 -3.99 -35.94 3.05
CA LEU A 14 -5.13 -35.14 3.51
C LEU A 14 -5.12 -33.79 2.75
N ALA A 15 -5.79 -33.72 1.60
CA ALA A 15 -6.11 -32.47 0.96
C ALA A 15 -7.21 -31.77 1.79
N GLY A 16 -6.83 -30.82 2.64
CA GLY A 16 -7.77 -29.94 3.33
C GLY A 16 -8.51 -29.05 2.31
N PRO A 17 -9.79 -28.68 2.57
CA PRO A 17 -10.50 -27.76 1.70
C PRO A 17 -9.76 -26.42 1.68
N ALA A 18 -9.36 -25.97 0.50
CA ALA A 18 -8.93 -24.59 0.29
C ALA A 18 -10.13 -23.69 0.55
N VAL A 19 -10.13 -22.98 1.68
CA VAL A 19 -11.11 -21.93 1.94
C VAL A 19 -10.78 -20.81 0.96
N ALA A 20 -11.58 -20.70 -0.10
CA ALA A 20 -11.52 -19.55 -0.99
C ALA A 20 -11.76 -18.31 -0.13
N GLN A 21 -10.81 -17.37 -0.12
CA GLN A 21 -11.01 -16.06 0.46
C GLN A 21 -12.07 -15.37 -0.40
N GLU A 22 -13.32 -15.38 0.07
CA GLU A 22 -14.38 -14.59 -0.51
C GLU A 22 -13.91 -13.13 -0.46
N ASP A 23 -13.88 -12.51 -1.63
CA ASP A 23 -13.65 -11.08 -1.82
C ASP A 23 -14.67 -10.33 -0.95
N ARG A 24 -14.23 -9.81 0.21
CA ARG A 24 -15.11 -9.25 1.25
C ARG A 24 -15.59 -7.87 0.83
N ARG A 25 -16.53 -7.88 -0.12
CA ARG A 25 -17.26 -6.68 -0.45
C ARG A 25 -18.08 -6.23 0.76
N ALA A 26 -18.10 -4.91 1.02
CA ALA A 26 -18.89 -4.37 2.12
C ALA A 26 -20.37 -4.74 1.96
N PRO A 27 -21.05 -5.33 2.97
CA PRO A 27 -22.43 -5.80 2.86
C PRO A 27 -23.43 -4.73 2.38
N ILE A 28 -23.17 -3.47 2.66
CA ILE A 28 -23.98 -2.34 2.20
C ILE A 28 -23.99 -2.21 0.68
N LEU A 29 -22.90 -2.58 0.00
CA LEU A 29 -22.82 -2.57 -1.46
C LEU A 29 -23.62 -3.73 -2.08
N ASP A 30 -23.80 -4.83 -1.36
CA ASP A 30 -24.64 -5.94 -1.79
C ASP A 30 -26.12 -5.59 -1.67
N GLN A 31 -26.51 -4.82 -0.66
CA GLN A 31 -27.88 -4.27 -0.56
C GLN A 31 -28.20 -3.36 -1.75
N LEU A 32 -27.31 -2.45 -2.12
CA LEU A 32 -27.46 -1.61 -3.31
C LEU A 32 -27.56 -2.44 -4.60
N ALA A 33 -26.78 -3.51 -4.70
CA ALA A 33 -26.82 -4.41 -5.85
C ALA A 33 -28.17 -5.18 -5.92
N ALA A 34 -28.71 -5.61 -4.78
CA ALA A 34 -29.97 -6.31 -4.71
C ALA A 34 -31.17 -5.45 -5.20
N CYS A 35 -31.15 -4.15 -4.96
CA CYS A 35 -32.19 -3.23 -5.45
C CYS A 35 -32.31 -3.25 -6.99
N ARG A 36 -31.21 -3.52 -7.73
CA ARG A 36 -31.22 -3.59 -9.20
C ARG A 36 -32.05 -4.75 -9.75
N ALA A 37 -32.25 -5.81 -8.96
CA ALA A 37 -33.00 -6.97 -9.36
C ALA A 37 -34.52 -6.75 -9.26
N MET A 38 -35.02 -5.69 -8.61
CA MET A 38 -36.42 -5.38 -8.47
C MET A 38 -36.97 -4.86 -9.79
N THR A 39 -38.09 -5.48 -10.23
CA THR A 39 -38.74 -5.13 -11.49
C THR A 39 -39.72 -3.98 -11.34
N ASP A 40 -40.36 -3.85 -10.18
CA ASP A 40 -41.28 -2.74 -9.89
C ASP A 40 -40.48 -1.44 -9.62
N PRO A 41 -40.76 -0.36 -10.38
CA PRO A 41 -39.98 0.88 -10.25
C PRO A 41 -40.15 1.57 -8.89
N ALA A 42 -41.32 1.52 -8.28
CA ALA A 42 -41.57 2.19 -7.01
C ALA A 42 -40.85 1.46 -5.86
N GLN A 43 -40.95 0.13 -5.85
CA GLN A 43 -40.19 -0.69 -4.87
C GLN A 43 -38.70 -0.56 -5.04
N ARG A 44 -38.20 -0.51 -6.29
CA ARG A 44 -36.78 -0.32 -6.58
C ARG A 44 -36.30 1.04 -6.07
N LEU A 45 -37.06 2.11 -6.27
CA LEU A 45 -36.73 3.43 -5.75
C LEU A 45 -36.67 3.43 -4.22
N ALA A 46 -37.67 2.91 -3.55
CA ALA A 46 -37.69 2.82 -2.09
C ALA A 46 -36.54 1.99 -1.52
N CYS A 47 -36.14 0.92 -2.24
CA CYS A 47 -34.96 0.12 -1.89
C CYS A 47 -33.69 0.94 -1.97
N TYR A 48 -33.47 1.70 -3.06
CA TYR A 48 -32.29 2.56 -3.20
C TYR A 48 -32.25 3.66 -2.14
N ASP A 49 -33.39 4.30 -1.85
CA ASP A 49 -33.46 5.33 -0.81
C ASP A 49 -33.04 4.77 0.55
N THR A 50 -33.52 3.57 0.88
CA THR A 50 -33.14 2.88 2.13
C THR A 50 -31.66 2.52 2.16
N ALA A 51 -31.15 1.95 1.08
CA ALA A 51 -29.75 1.54 1.01
C ALA A 51 -28.80 2.75 1.00
N ALA A 52 -29.17 3.84 0.34
CA ALA A 52 -28.41 5.09 0.35
C ALA A 52 -28.36 5.70 1.76
N ALA A 53 -29.49 5.76 2.46
CA ALA A 53 -29.56 6.24 3.84
C ALA A 53 -28.70 5.38 4.80
N ALA A 54 -28.68 4.07 4.58
CA ALA A 54 -27.85 3.16 5.35
C ALA A 54 -26.34 3.39 5.08
N LEU A 55 -25.94 3.63 3.82
CA LEU A 55 -24.57 3.96 3.45
C LEU A 55 -24.13 5.28 4.10
N ASP A 56 -24.93 6.33 3.99
CA ASP A 56 -24.69 7.62 4.64
C ASP A 56 -24.52 7.48 6.17
N SER A 57 -25.31 6.62 6.80
CA SER A 57 -25.20 6.35 8.22
C SER A 57 -23.90 5.63 8.58
N ALA A 58 -23.55 4.61 7.80
CA ALA A 58 -22.33 3.84 8.01
C ALA A 58 -21.05 4.68 7.78
N GLU A 59 -21.09 5.61 6.81
CA GLU A 59 -19.98 6.56 6.60
C GLU A 59 -19.82 7.51 7.79
N ARG A 60 -20.93 8.09 8.27
CA ARG A 60 -20.90 9.01 9.42
C ARG A 60 -20.50 8.33 10.73
N SER A 61 -20.81 7.06 10.92
CA SER A 61 -20.35 6.27 12.08
C SER A 61 -18.93 5.77 11.95
N GLY A 62 -18.33 5.84 10.77
CA GLY A 62 -16.99 5.32 10.48
C GLY A 62 -16.95 3.80 10.25
N ASP A 63 -18.12 3.13 10.15
CA ASP A 63 -18.18 1.70 9.85
C ASP A 63 -17.81 1.41 8.38
N VAL A 64 -17.97 2.40 7.51
CA VAL A 64 -17.54 2.36 6.10
C VAL A 64 -16.72 3.60 5.79
N VAL A 65 -15.60 3.41 5.13
CA VAL A 65 -14.77 4.51 4.61
C VAL A 65 -14.77 4.40 3.09
N VAL A 66 -15.21 5.47 2.43
CA VAL A 66 -15.21 5.58 0.97
C VAL A 66 -13.96 6.36 0.57
N LEU A 67 -13.04 5.70 -0.12
CA LEU A 67 -11.82 6.32 -0.64
C LEU A 67 -11.84 6.24 -2.17
N ASP A 68 -11.51 7.34 -2.83
CA ASP A 68 -11.23 7.32 -4.25
C ASP A 68 -9.77 6.90 -4.54
N ARG A 69 -9.47 6.61 -5.81
CA ARG A 69 -8.13 6.16 -6.20
C ARG A 69 -7.06 7.22 -5.92
N THR A 70 -7.39 8.49 -6.02
CA THR A 70 -6.46 9.60 -5.76
C THR A 70 -6.06 9.63 -4.29
N GLN A 71 -7.06 9.54 -3.39
CA GLN A 71 -6.83 9.48 -1.95
C GLN A 71 -5.99 8.26 -1.54
N VAL A 72 -6.24 7.10 -2.17
CA VAL A 72 -5.43 5.89 -1.93
C VAL A 72 -3.99 6.09 -2.41
N GLN A 73 -3.78 6.69 -3.59
CA GLN A 73 -2.43 6.98 -4.10
C GLN A 73 -1.70 8.01 -3.24
N GLU A 74 -2.38 9.05 -2.78
CA GLU A 74 -1.81 10.05 -1.87
C GLU A 74 -1.40 9.41 -0.54
N ALA A 75 -2.24 8.57 0.04
CA ALA A 75 -1.91 7.81 1.25
C ALA A 75 -0.69 6.90 1.03
N ARG A 76 -0.62 6.18 -0.10
CA ARG A 76 0.53 5.34 -0.47
C ARG A 76 1.82 6.16 -0.61
N ARG A 77 1.75 7.34 -1.25
CA ARG A 77 2.90 8.26 -1.34
C ARG A 77 3.30 8.77 0.04
N GLY A 78 2.34 9.13 0.88
CA GLY A 78 2.60 9.56 2.25
C GLY A 78 3.29 8.48 3.09
N LEU A 79 3.02 7.22 2.83
CA LEU A 79 3.63 6.07 3.53
C LEU A 79 4.90 5.53 2.84
N PHE A 80 5.26 6.08 1.67
CA PHE A 80 6.45 5.64 0.95
C PHE A 80 7.71 5.81 1.81
N GLY A 81 8.50 4.76 1.92
CA GLY A 81 9.72 4.75 2.74
C GLY A 81 9.55 4.16 4.14
N PHE A 82 8.32 3.96 4.60
CA PHE A 82 8.08 3.20 5.82
C PHE A 82 7.87 1.71 5.53
N SER A 83 8.31 0.87 6.46
CA SER A 83 7.94 -0.56 6.47
C SER A 83 6.56 -0.70 7.08
N VAL A 84 5.52 -0.46 6.30
CA VAL A 84 4.14 -0.76 6.72
C VAL A 84 3.80 -2.20 6.32
N PRO A 85 3.14 -2.99 7.19
CA PRO A 85 2.51 -4.24 6.78
C PRO A 85 1.63 -3.95 5.57
N SER A 86 1.66 -4.84 4.56
CA SER A 86 0.98 -4.61 3.29
C SER A 86 -0.45 -4.09 3.50
N LEU A 87 -0.79 -3.00 2.81
CA LEU A 87 -2.14 -2.41 2.80
C LEU A 87 -3.19 -3.35 2.16
N SER A 88 -2.80 -4.55 1.74
CA SER A 88 -3.70 -5.63 1.31
C SER A 88 -4.78 -5.97 2.34
N MET A 89 -4.57 -5.64 3.63
CA MET A 89 -5.60 -5.77 4.67
C MET A 89 -6.79 -4.83 4.47
N PHE A 90 -6.66 -3.76 3.70
CA PHE A 90 -7.77 -2.81 3.44
C PHE A 90 -8.58 -3.17 2.20
N GLY A 91 -8.46 -4.38 1.71
CA GLY A 91 -9.32 -5.05 0.76
C GLY A 91 -9.55 -4.30 -0.56
N GLY A 92 -9.27 -4.93 -1.69
CA GLY A 92 -9.79 -4.51 -2.97
C GLY A 92 -8.79 -4.20 -4.09
N ALA A 93 -7.50 -4.37 -3.88
CA ALA A 93 -6.61 -4.52 -5.03
C ALA A 93 -6.68 -5.98 -5.51
N ARG A 94 -7.19 -6.21 -6.70
CA ARG A 94 -7.01 -7.50 -7.38
C ARG A 94 -5.53 -7.75 -7.50
N GLU A 95 -5.09 -8.97 -7.18
CA GLU A 95 -3.71 -9.39 -7.40
C GLU A 95 -3.35 -9.06 -8.88
N GLY A 96 -2.39 -8.14 -9.08
CA GLY A 96 -1.95 -7.68 -10.38
C GLY A 96 -2.26 -6.20 -10.73
N GLU A 97 -3.09 -5.48 -9.97
CA GLU A 97 -3.36 -4.04 -10.16
C GLU A 97 -2.76 -3.14 -9.07
N GLU A 98 -1.94 -3.69 -8.19
CA GLU A 98 -1.16 -2.86 -7.27
C GLU A 98 -0.05 -2.15 -8.06
N GLU A 99 -0.34 -0.95 -8.54
CA GLU A 99 0.67 -0.02 -9.00
C GLU A 99 1.54 0.32 -7.79
N GLU A 100 2.56 -0.51 -7.55
CA GLU A 100 3.52 -0.29 -6.47
C GLU A 100 4.23 1.03 -6.76
N VAL A 101 4.23 1.93 -5.79
CA VAL A 101 4.95 3.20 -5.94
C VAL A 101 6.44 2.89 -5.82
N ASP A 102 7.11 2.70 -6.96
CA ASP A 102 8.54 2.39 -7.02
C ASP A 102 9.43 3.59 -6.72
N ASN A 103 8.93 4.79 -7.03
CA ASN A 103 9.64 6.03 -6.81
C ASN A 103 8.69 7.18 -6.47
N VAL A 104 9.20 8.16 -5.73
CA VAL A 104 8.49 9.40 -5.42
C VAL A 104 9.43 10.58 -5.64
N SER A 105 8.90 11.62 -6.27
CA SER A 105 9.60 12.89 -6.47
C SER A 105 9.26 13.86 -5.34
N TYR A 106 10.28 14.48 -4.79
CA TYR A 106 10.19 15.46 -3.71
C TYR A 106 10.91 16.75 -4.11
N VAL A 107 10.68 17.80 -3.33
CA VAL A 107 11.49 19.02 -3.35
C VAL A 107 12.13 19.15 -1.98
N VAL A 108 13.44 19.41 -1.96
CA VAL A 108 14.20 19.61 -0.71
C VAL A 108 13.81 20.92 -0.10
N ARG A 109 13.22 20.93 1.10
CA ARG A 109 12.98 22.13 1.90
C ARG A 109 14.25 22.59 2.60
N SER A 110 14.99 21.64 3.19
CA SER A 110 16.28 21.90 3.81
C SER A 110 17.14 20.64 3.83
N ALA A 111 18.43 20.83 3.80
CA ALA A 111 19.42 19.77 4.00
C ALA A 111 20.49 20.24 4.97
N ARG A 112 20.85 19.38 5.90
CA ARG A 112 21.93 19.67 6.86
C ARG A 112 22.82 18.45 7.05
N GLU A 113 24.09 18.71 7.18
CA GLU A 113 25.06 17.69 7.56
C GLU A 113 24.88 17.39 9.05
N VAL A 114 24.86 16.11 9.38
CA VAL A 114 24.79 15.60 10.74
C VAL A 114 26.15 14.97 11.12
N ARG A 115 26.20 13.90 11.90
CA ARG A 115 27.46 13.29 12.27
C ARG A 115 28.09 12.57 11.08
N ASP A 116 29.43 12.52 11.06
CA ASP A 116 30.24 11.68 10.16
C ASP A 116 30.03 11.94 8.65
N GLY A 117 29.59 13.16 8.30
CA GLY A 117 29.37 13.53 6.90
C GLY A 117 28.07 13.03 6.31
N GLU A 118 27.19 12.46 7.12
CA GLU A 118 25.83 12.08 6.72
C GLU A 118 24.94 13.31 6.59
N TRP A 119 23.99 13.25 5.68
CA TRP A 119 23.02 14.31 5.44
C TRP A 119 21.62 13.93 5.94
N LEU A 120 20.93 14.90 6.52
CA LEU A 120 19.52 14.84 6.84
C LEU A 120 18.78 15.80 5.92
N PHE A 121 17.80 15.28 5.21
CA PHE A 121 16.96 16.01 4.27
C PHE A 121 15.56 16.14 4.84
N VAL A 122 15.01 17.34 4.83
CA VAL A 122 13.59 17.61 5.10
C VAL A 122 12.98 18.02 3.77
N MET A 123 11.93 17.33 3.35
CA MET A 123 11.22 17.59 2.10
C MET A 123 10.07 18.60 2.33
N GLU A 124 9.51 19.16 1.26
CA GLU A 124 8.40 20.12 1.36
C GLU A 124 7.13 19.49 1.93
N ASP A 125 6.90 18.20 1.66
CA ASP A 125 5.79 17.42 2.23
C ASP A 125 5.97 17.09 3.72
N GLY A 126 7.09 17.48 4.32
CA GLY A 126 7.43 17.23 5.72
C GLY A 126 8.16 15.92 5.97
N SER A 127 8.31 15.05 4.97
CA SER A 127 9.06 13.81 5.14
C SER A 127 10.54 14.07 5.42
N VAL A 128 11.13 13.24 6.28
CA VAL A 128 12.52 13.37 6.72
C VAL A 128 13.29 12.13 6.30
N TRP A 129 14.40 12.35 5.61
CA TRP A 129 15.26 11.30 5.08
C TRP A 129 16.68 11.45 5.57
N ARG A 130 17.26 10.37 6.08
CA ARG A 130 18.65 10.33 6.52
C ARG A 130 19.49 9.55 5.51
N GLN A 131 20.62 10.09 5.12
CA GLN A 131 21.65 9.34 4.42
C GLN A 131 22.24 8.26 5.34
N ILE A 132 22.34 7.05 4.84
CA ILE A 132 22.91 5.90 5.59
C ILE A 132 24.12 5.28 4.88
N ASP A 133 24.33 5.61 3.60
CA ASP A 133 25.46 5.16 2.82
C ASP A 133 25.65 5.99 1.54
N GLY A 134 26.82 5.90 0.95
CA GLY A 134 27.20 6.65 -0.23
C GLY A 134 27.78 8.02 0.10
N ARG A 135 28.41 8.63 -0.90
CA ARG A 135 29.01 9.95 -0.77
C ARG A 135 28.14 11.01 -1.41
N MET A 136 27.74 12.02 -0.64
CA MET A 136 27.08 13.18 -1.21
C MET A 136 28.05 14.01 -2.06
N TRP A 137 27.70 14.25 -3.31
CA TRP A 137 28.47 15.08 -4.23
C TRP A 137 27.89 16.49 -4.24
N GLY A 138 28.71 17.44 -3.78
CA GLY A 138 28.30 18.82 -3.61
C GLY A 138 27.49 19.06 -2.35
N ARG A 139 26.95 20.27 -2.22
CA ARG A 139 26.15 20.68 -1.06
C ARG A 139 24.68 20.77 -1.48
N PRO A 140 23.79 19.95 -0.92
CA PRO A 140 22.35 20.03 -1.23
C PRO A 140 21.79 21.40 -0.82
N ARG A 141 20.82 21.89 -1.59
CA ARG A 141 20.19 23.22 -1.37
C ARG A 141 18.68 23.08 -1.34
N ALA A 142 18.02 23.96 -0.63
CA ALA A 142 16.56 24.11 -0.71
C ALA A 142 16.11 24.37 -2.16
N GLY A 143 14.94 23.87 -2.52
CA GLY A 143 14.36 23.96 -3.86
C GLY A 143 14.88 22.94 -4.87
N GLN A 144 15.90 22.15 -4.55
CA GLN A 144 16.36 21.10 -5.46
C GLN A 144 15.36 19.94 -5.53
N PRO A 145 15.10 19.38 -6.72
CA PRO A 145 14.34 18.16 -6.87
C PRO A 145 15.11 16.98 -6.28
N ALA A 146 14.39 16.07 -5.63
CA ALA A 146 14.93 14.81 -5.14
C ALA A 146 14.02 13.67 -5.57
N VAL A 147 14.60 12.60 -6.12
CA VAL A 147 13.86 11.39 -6.48
C VAL A 147 14.30 10.26 -5.57
N VAL A 148 13.37 9.70 -4.83
CA VAL A 148 13.59 8.54 -3.96
C VAL A 148 12.96 7.32 -4.59
N ARG A 149 13.72 6.26 -4.76
CA ARG A 149 13.27 4.99 -5.33
C ARG A 149 13.59 3.83 -4.41
N ARG A 150 12.75 2.80 -4.48
CA ARG A 150 13.03 1.54 -3.78
C ARG A 150 14.33 0.92 -4.28
N ALA A 151 15.03 0.27 -3.38
CA ALA A 151 16.23 -0.51 -3.67
C ALA A 151 16.14 -1.87 -2.97
N SER A 152 17.11 -2.74 -3.23
CA SER A 152 17.14 -4.06 -2.63
C SER A 152 17.16 -4.02 -1.10
N LEU A 153 16.63 -5.07 -0.47
CA LEU A 153 16.65 -5.27 0.99
C LEU A 153 15.93 -4.18 1.79
N GLY A 154 14.83 -3.63 1.25
CA GLY A 154 14.03 -2.62 1.94
C GLY A 154 14.70 -1.26 2.13
N SER A 155 15.77 -0.98 1.39
CA SER A 155 16.45 0.31 1.39
C SER A 155 15.92 1.23 0.28
N PHE A 156 16.36 2.48 0.30
CA PHE A 156 15.99 3.49 -0.69
C PHE A 156 17.25 4.17 -1.24
N LEU A 157 17.16 4.59 -2.50
CA LEU A 157 18.18 5.40 -3.16
C LEU A 157 17.57 6.75 -3.50
N MET A 158 18.28 7.82 -3.16
CA MET A 158 17.89 9.20 -3.42
C MET A 158 18.90 9.88 -4.34
N ASN A 159 18.40 10.48 -5.41
CA ASN A 159 19.15 11.44 -6.21
C ASN A 159 18.67 12.84 -5.83
N VAL A 160 19.58 13.78 -5.58
CA VAL A 160 19.28 15.19 -5.33
C VAL A 160 19.84 16.00 -6.49
N GLY A 161 18.96 16.62 -7.28
CA GLY A 161 19.33 17.23 -8.54
C GLY A 161 19.98 16.20 -9.48
N GLU A 162 21.12 16.53 -10.04
CA GLU A 162 21.90 15.65 -10.93
C GLU A 162 22.97 14.82 -10.20
N ALA A 163 23.03 14.90 -8.87
CA ALA A 163 24.02 14.17 -8.08
C ALA A 163 23.80 12.65 -8.17
N PRO A 164 24.86 11.85 -8.09
CA PRO A 164 24.74 10.41 -7.95
C PRO A 164 23.87 10.00 -6.77
N ALA A 165 23.22 8.85 -6.89
CA ALA A 165 22.32 8.36 -5.86
C ALA A 165 23.10 8.02 -4.57
N ILE A 166 22.51 8.42 -3.45
CA ILE A 166 22.93 8.04 -2.10
C ILE A 166 21.90 7.08 -1.51
N ARG A 167 22.32 6.23 -0.59
CA ARG A 167 21.39 5.35 0.14
C ARG A 167 20.79 6.11 1.32
N VAL A 168 19.48 6.03 1.43
CA VAL A 168 18.74 6.77 2.45
C VAL A 168 17.73 5.86 3.17
N ARG A 169 17.31 6.33 4.33
CA ARG A 169 16.21 5.76 5.11
C ARG A 169 15.26 6.89 5.52
N ARG A 170 13.96 6.61 5.49
CA ARG A 170 12.96 7.54 6.00
C ARG A 170 12.94 7.49 7.53
N GLU A 171 12.88 8.66 8.17
CA GLU A 171 12.77 8.81 9.63
C GLU A 171 11.40 9.34 10.05
N GLN A 172 10.79 10.17 9.21
CA GLN A 172 9.46 10.74 9.44
C GLN A 172 8.75 11.01 8.12
#